data_feec9009a089a046443bbfc646565fae
#
_entry.id   feec9009a089a046443bbfc646565fae
#
_cell.length_a   1.000
_cell.length_b   1.000
_cell.length_c   1.000
_cell.angle_alpha   90.00
_cell.angle_beta   90.00
_cell.angle_gamma   90.00
#
_symmetry.space_group_name_H-M   'P 1'
#
loop_
_entity.id
_entity.type
_entity.pdbx_description
1 polymer ?
#
loop_
_entity_poly.entity_id
_entity_poly.type
_entity_poly.pdbx_seq_one_letter_code
_entity_poly.pdbx_strand_id
1 'polypeptide(L)'
;MDRTELYRDIAMRTQGDIYIGVVGPVRTGKSTFIKRFMELFVLPQIGNAHVRTRVVDELPQSGAGKTIMTTQPRFVPNEAVRIEFSENQYCSVRLVDCVGYMVQGAIGHLENDAPRMVRTPWFDEDIPFEDAAEIGTRKVMTEHSTIGIVMTTDGSITELEREAYPDAESRVIAEMKQTGKPFVVVINSIEPDGDAAQSLRRELEQTYGVTAVCMNVMMMTAGQASELLEQVLLEFPLRLVELRIPAFMRALPKEHWLLQRALLPVTSVMGDLQHMRDYGYLLNQLQNIEQFLPARVEEIELGSGVVRLSLQPEEGLFYDILGEECGCDIHDDFELMSAMKEFVRAKNEYDRIANALEQAQQTGYGVVPPALEQMELDEPELIQQGGRFGVRLRAHAAGLHVIRVDIDSEVNPIVGSEQQSEALVQSLMETFENDPSAIWETNIFGKSLYDLVREGMAGKIDRMPDAVQQKLQHTLQRIVNEGCSGLICIML
;
A
#
# COMPACT_ATOMS: atom_id res chain seq x y z
N MET A 1 22.44 9.78 -8.24
CA MET A 1 22.42 8.33 -8.56
C MET A 1 23.73 7.93 -9.23
N ASP A 2 24.29 6.76 -8.93
CA ASP A 2 25.49 6.28 -9.64
C ASP A 2 25.13 5.86 -11.07
N ARG A 3 26.04 6.07 -12.03
CA ARG A 3 25.79 5.72 -13.44
C ARG A 3 25.44 4.24 -13.65
N THR A 4 26.10 3.36 -12.91
CA THR A 4 25.86 1.92 -12.98
C THR A 4 24.43 1.56 -12.56
N GLU A 5 23.96 2.21 -11.51
CA GLU A 5 22.62 2.07 -10.98
C GLU A 5 21.58 2.59 -11.99
N LEU A 6 21.86 3.76 -12.59
CA LEU A 6 21.00 4.36 -13.60
C LEU A 6 20.83 3.46 -14.83
N TYR A 7 21.92 2.87 -15.35
CA TYR A 7 21.85 1.92 -16.45
C TYR A 7 21.03 0.67 -16.08
N ARG A 8 21.20 0.15 -14.85
CA ARG A 8 20.46 -1.00 -14.37
C ARG A 8 18.97 -0.71 -14.35
N ASP A 9 18.58 0.42 -13.80
CA ASP A 9 17.17 0.79 -13.66
C ASP A 9 16.49 1.02 -15.01
N ILE A 10 17.15 1.72 -15.92
CA ILE A 10 16.63 1.89 -17.27
C ILE A 10 16.55 0.53 -17.99
N ALA A 11 17.58 -0.33 -17.88
CA ALA A 11 17.55 -1.65 -18.47
C ALA A 11 16.42 -2.52 -17.95
N MET A 12 16.12 -2.45 -16.63
CA MET A 12 14.97 -3.15 -16.06
C MET A 12 13.64 -2.65 -16.64
N ARG A 13 13.51 -1.36 -16.91
CA ARG A 13 12.32 -0.75 -17.50
C ARG A 13 12.15 -1.08 -18.98
N THR A 14 13.25 -1.19 -19.72
CA THR A 14 13.28 -1.35 -21.17
C THR A 14 13.63 -2.78 -21.62
N GLN A 15 13.65 -3.74 -20.71
CA GLN A 15 14.02 -5.14 -20.99
C GLN A 15 15.43 -5.30 -21.57
N GLY A 16 16.34 -4.42 -21.20
CA GLY A 16 17.74 -4.45 -21.65
C GLY A 16 18.05 -3.59 -22.89
N ASP A 17 17.04 -3.07 -23.59
CA ASP A 17 17.23 -2.27 -24.81
C ASP A 17 16.91 -0.78 -24.55
N ILE A 18 17.96 0.03 -24.42
CA ILE A 18 17.85 1.49 -24.21
C ILE A 18 17.93 2.19 -25.56
N TYR A 19 16.79 2.29 -26.24
CA TYR A 19 16.70 2.97 -27.55
C TYR A 19 16.06 4.34 -27.37
N ILE A 20 16.88 5.40 -27.46
CA ILE A 20 16.47 6.78 -27.23
C ILE A 20 16.13 7.43 -28.57
N GLY A 21 14.85 7.71 -28.79
CA GLY A 21 14.37 8.49 -29.92
C GLY A 21 14.51 9.99 -29.63
N VAL A 22 15.36 10.69 -30.37
CA VAL A 22 15.54 12.15 -30.24
C VAL A 22 14.70 12.81 -31.31
N VAL A 23 13.57 13.38 -30.94
CA VAL A 23 12.54 13.93 -31.82
C VAL A 23 12.32 15.42 -31.54
N GLY A 24 11.58 16.10 -32.37
CA GLY A 24 11.28 17.53 -32.16
C GLY A 24 11.32 18.32 -33.47
N PRO A 25 11.04 19.63 -33.42
CA PRO A 25 11.15 20.51 -34.57
C PRO A 25 12.56 20.52 -35.17
N VAL A 26 12.70 20.86 -36.42
CA VAL A 26 14.02 21.04 -37.05
C VAL A 26 14.82 22.14 -36.36
N ARG A 27 16.14 22.06 -36.38
CA ARG A 27 17.09 23.07 -35.86
C ARG A 27 17.06 23.27 -34.34
N THR A 28 16.47 22.35 -33.56
CA THR A 28 16.47 22.40 -32.09
C THR A 28 17.74 21.81 -31.43
N GLY A 29 18.70 21.33 -32.22
CA GLY A 29 19.96 20.77 -31.71
C GLY A 29 19.94 19.26 -31.47
N LYS A 30 18.99 18.48 -32.07
CA LYS A 30 18.89 17.03 -31.91
C LYS A 30 20.21 16.28 -32.18
N SER A 31 20.81 16.49 -33.32
CA SER A 31 22.07 15.82 -33.69
C SER A 31 23.22 16.23 -32.78
N THR A 32 23.24 17.48 -32.30
CA THR A 32 24.22 17.94 -31.30
C THR A 32 24.01 17.23 -29.96
N PHE A 33 22.77 17.09 -29.53
CA PHE A 33 22.42 16.32 -28.32
C PHE A 33 22.90 14.89 -28.42
N ILE A 34 22.57 14.20 -29.52
CA ILE A 34 22.98 12.81 -29.75
C ILE A 34 24.51 12.67 -29.68
N LYS A 35 25.23 13.54 -30.37
CA LYS A 35 26.68 13.56 -30.33
C LYS A 35 27.22 13.73 -28.91
N ARG A 36 26.76 14.75 -28.20
CA ARG A 36 27.26 15.06 -26.83
C ARG A 36 26.87 13.94 -25.85
N PHE A 37 25.64 13.42 -25.94
CA PHE A 37 25.21 12.32 -25.10
C PHE A 37 26.06 11.07 -25.31
N MET A 38 26.33 10.70 -26.57
CA MET A 38 27.20 9.58 -26.92
C MET A 38 28.63 9.79 -26.39
N GLU A 39 29.20 10.97 -26.58
CA GLU A 39 30.57 11.32 -26.11
C GLU A 39 30.69 11.23 -24.58
N LEU A 40 29.69 11.70 -23.85
CA LEU A 40 29.74 11.83 -22.39
C LEU A 40 29.29 10.58 -21.66
N PHE A 41 28.34 9.85 -22.24
CA PHE A 41 27.62 8.80 -21.53
C PHE A 41 27.92 7.40 -22.07
N VAL A 42 27.97 7.23 -23.39
CA VAL A 42 28.13 5.90 -24.02
C VAL A 42 29.59 5.55 -24.34
N LEU A 43 30.32 6.42 -25.03
CA LEU A 43 31.71 6.17 -25.43
C LEU A 43 32.67 5.81 -24.28
N PRO A 44 32.58 6.41 -23.09
CA PRO A 44 33.42 6.04 -21.96
C PRO A 44 33.26 4.61 -21.46
N GLN A 45 32.11 4.00 -21.74
CA GLN A 45 31.77 2.62 -21.32
C GLN A 45 32.20 1.56 -22.32
N ILE A 46 32.66 1.97 -23.53
CA ILE A 46 33.11 1.03 -24.57
C ILE A 46 34.55 0.64 -24.30
N GLY A 47 34.76 -0.60 -23.82
CA GLY A 47 36.09 -1.15 -23.57
C GLY A 47 36.88 -1.51 -24.84
N ASN A 48 36.18 -1.84 -25.95
CA ASN A 48 36.84 -2.24 -27.21
C ASN A 48 37.16 -1.03 -28.09
N ALA A 49 38.45 -0.79 -28.33
CA ALA A 49 38.94 0.36 -29.09
C ALA A 49 38.39 0.39 -30.55
N HIS A 50 38.23 -0.73 -31.21
CA HIS A 50 37.72 -0.77 -32.59
C HIS A 50 36.24 -0.41 -32.65
N VAL A 51 35.44 -0.89 -31.68
CA VAL A 51 34.02 -0.54 -31.55
C VAL A 51 33.91 0.98 -31.23
N ARG A 52 34.75 1.50 -30.33
CA ARG A 52 34.78 2.91 -29.98
C ARG A 52 35.08 3.80 -31.18
N THR A 53 36.11 3.47 -31.99
CA THR A 53 36.44 4.22 -33.21
C THR A 53 35.27 4.21 -34.19
N ARG A 54 34.67 3.03 -34.47
CA ARG A 54 33.52 2.93 -35.35
C ARG A 54 32.35 3.79 -34.88
N VAL A 55 32.03 3.78 -33.59
CA VAL A 55 30.96 4.61 -33.02
C VAL A 55 31.27 6.11 -33.18
N VAL A 56 32.52 6.54 -32.98
CA VAL A 56 32.92 7.93 -33.19
C VAL A 56 32.71 8.35 -34.64
N ASP A 57 33.07 7.50 -35.61
CA ASP A 57 32.90 7.77 -37.05
C ASP A 57 31.41 7.84 -37.46
N GLU A 58 30.52 7.15 -36.72
CA GLU A 58 29.09 7.14 -36.96
C GLU A 58 28.34 8.31 -36.29
N LEU A 59 29.01 9.14 -35.47
CA LEU A 59 28.37 10.29 -34.81
C LEU A 59 27.86 11.32 -35.82
N PRO A 60 26.72 11.93 -35.59
CA PRO A 60 26.19 12.93 -36.51
C PRO A 60 27.06 14.19 -36.52
N GLN A 61 27.19 14.79 -37.70
CA GLN A 61 27.84 16.07 -37.86
C GLN A 61 26.80 17.19 -37.72
N SER A 62 27.06 18.12 -36.79
CA SER A 62 26.22 19.30 -36.61
C SER A 62 26.49 20.31 -37.68
N GLY A 63 25.50 20.72 -38.48
CA GLY A 63 25.59 21.80 -39.46
C GLY A 63 25.23 23.16 -38.83
N ALA A 64 25.94 24.20 -39.19
CA ALA A 64 25.59 25.57 -38.86
C ALA A 64 24.57 26.15 -39.86
N GLY A 65 23.79 27.22 -39.46
CA GLY A 65 22.82 27.92 -40.30
C GLY A 65 21.43 27.32 -40.38
N LYS A 66 20.59 27.77 -41.32
CA LYS A 66 19.17 27.43 -41.47
C LYS A 66 18.90 26.15 -42.26
N THR A 67 19.92 25.57 -42.90
CA THR A 67 19.75 24.45 -43.83
C THR A 67 19.58 23.11 -43.09
N ILE A 68 18.61 22.29 -43.52
CA ILE A 68 18.37 20.96 -43.00
C ILE A 68 19.32 19.96 -43.66
N MET A 69 20.11 19.26 -42.85
CA MET A 69 21.14 18.32 -43.31
C MET A 69 20.67 16.85 -43.32
N THR A 70 19.85 16.49 -42.36
CA THR A 70 19.35 15.12 -42.20
C THR A 70 18.12 14.89 -43.10
N THR A 71 18.11 13.83 -43.88
CA THR A 71 17.01 13.53 -44.81
C THR A 71 16.21 12.27 -44.43
N GLN A 72 16.76 11.44 -43.58
CA GLN A 72 16.14 10.18 -43.13
C GLN A 72 16.52 9.91 -41.67
N PRO A 73 15.69 9.19 -40.90
CA PRO A 73 16.08 8.70 -39.58
C PRO A 73 17.35 7.87 -39.65
N ARG A 74 18.23 8.11 -38.69
CA ARG A 74 19.52 7.45 -38.60
C ARG A 74 19.74 6.88 -37.23
N PHE A 75 20.13 5.62 -37.18
CA PHE A 75 20.57 4.99 -35.93
C PHE A 75 22.01 5.40 -35.59
N VAL A 76 22.26 5.73 -34.34
CA VAL A 76 23.56 6.19 -33.84
C VAL A 76 23.90 5.43 -32.54
N PRO A 77 24.84 4.52 -32.59
CA PRO A 77 25.42 3.92 -33.79
C PRO A 77 24.44 3.01 -34.55
N ASN A 78 24.82 2.57 -35.76
CA ASN A 78 23.99 1.67 -36.57
C ASN A 78 23.65 0.37 -35.82
N GLU A 79 24.65 -0.21 -35.14
CA GLU A 79 24.45 -1.35 -34.22
C GLU A 79 24.50 -0.87 -32.78
N ALA A 80 23.55 -1.32 -31.97
CA ALA A 80 23.47 -0.97 -30.57
C ALA A 80 24.77 -1.34 -29.81
N VAL A 81 25.23 -0.46 -28.95
CA VAL A 81 26.40 -0.69 -28.11
C VAL A 81 25.99 -1.40 -26.85
N ARG A 82 26.65 -2.53 -26.58
CA ARG A 82 26.48 -3.25 -25.32
C ARG A 82 27.34 -2.58 -24.24
N ILE A 83 26.67 -2.14 -23.18
CA ILE A 83 27.28 -1.59 -21.98
C ILE A 83 27.11 -2.60 -20.85
N GLU A 84 28.23 -3.04 -20.28
CA GLU A 84 28.25 -3.95 -19.13
C GLU A 84 28.40 -3.09 -17.85
N PHE A 85 27.51 -3.30 -16.87
CA PHE A 85 27.51 -2.59 -15.60
C PHE A 85 27.66 -3.50 -14.38
N SER A 86 27.62 -4.82 -14.57
CA SER A 86 27.94 -5.84 -13.56
C SER A 86 28.24 -7.17 -14.24
N GLU A 87 28.80 -8.15 -13.51
CA GLU A 87 28.95 -9.52 -14.01
C GLU A 87 27.58 -10.07 -14.48
N ASN A 88 27.49 -10.40 -15.76
CA ASN A 88 26.27 -10.88 -16.43
C ASN A 88 25.10 -9.88 -16.54
N GLN A 89 25.31 -8.60 -16.25
CA GLN A 89 24.30 -7.57 -16.47
C GLN A 89 24.79 -6.56 -17.51
N TYR A 90 24.02 -6.37 -18.55
CA TYR A 90 24.31 -5.43 -19.64
C TYR A 90 23.03 -4.82 -20.18
N CYS A 91 23.18 -3.71 -20.89
CA CYS A 91 22.12 -3.13 -21.71
C CYS A 91 22.66 -2.82 -23.09
N SER A 92 21.77 -2.76 -24.07
CA SER A 92 22.05 -2.32 -25.43
C SER A 92 21.62 -0.87 -25.60
N VAL A 93 22.53 0.03 -25.91
CA VAL A 93 22.23 1.48 -26.04
C VAL A 93 22.37 1.91 -27.48
N ARG A 94 21.36 2.63 -27.97
CA ARG A 94 21.32 3.22 -29.30
C ARG A 94 20.44 4.47 -29.29
N LEU A 95 20.89 5.52 -29.97
CA LEU A 95 20.08 6.71 -30.21
C LEU A 95 19.55 6.70 -31.64
N VAL A 96 18.43 7.37 -31.83
CA VAL A 96 17.83 7.51 -33.17
C VAL A 96 17.70 9.00 -33.46
N ASP A 97 18.45 9.46 -34.48
CA ASP A 97 18.36 10.83 -35.00
C ASP A 97 17.27 10.88 -36.08
N CYS A 98 16.40 11.87 -36.01
CA CYS A 98 15.37 12.09 -37.01
C CYS A 98 15.48 13.49 -37.62
N VAL A 99 14.84 13.70 -38.73
CA VAL A 99 14.76 15.02 -39.39
C VAL A 99 14.07 16.03 -38.48
N GLY A 100 12.90 15.66 -37.99
CA GLY A 100 12.03 16.51 -37.18
C GLY A 100 10.96 17.21 -38.00
N TYR A 101 10.01 17.82 -37.29
CA TYR A 101 8.92 18.57 -37.88
C TYR A 101 9.38 19.91 -38.43
N MET A 102 8.84 20.28 -39.59
CA MET A 102 9.18 21.54 -40.22
C MET A 102 8.66 22.72 -39.40
N VAL A 103 9.44 23.81 -39.41
CA VAL A 103 9.08 25.09 -38.79
C VAL A 103 9.17 26.20 -39.82
N GLN A 104 8.43 27.26 -39.61
CA GLN A 104 8.39 28.40 -40.51
C GLN A 104 9.82 29.04 -40.60
N GLY A 105 10.25 29.34 -41.83
CA GLY A 105 11.58 29.94 -42.08
C GLY A 105 12.75 28.94 -42.13
N ALA A 106 12.52 27.64 -41.94
CA ALA A 106 13.56 26.66 -42.20
C ALA A 106 13.85 26.49 -43.71
N ILE A 107 15.09 26.30 -44.07
CA ILE A 107 15.57 26.23 -45.47
C ILE A 107 15.94 24.78 -45.81
N GLY A 108 15.68 24.31 -47.04
CA GLY A 108 16.08 23.02 -47.57
C GLY A 108 14.97 22.04 -47.81
N HIS A 109 13.68 22.45 -47.60
CA HIS A 109 12.49 21.70 -47.93
C HIS A 109 11.97 22.04 -49.36
N LEU A 110 12.46 23.11 -49.96
CA LEU A 110 12.14 23.51 -51.33
C LEU A 110 13.39 23.34 -52.22
N GLU A 111 13.15 23.00 -53.48
CA GLU A 111 14.15 22.93 -54.53
C GLU A 111 13.54 23.59 -55.79
N ASN A 112 14.12 24.70 -56.28
CA ASN A 112 13.62 25.51 -57.38
C ASN A 112 12.17 25.98 -57.19
N ASP A 113 11.85 26.49 -56.01
CA ASP A 113 10.49 26.96 -55.59
C ASP A 113 9.38 25.85 -55.59
N ALA A 114 9.76 24.59 -55.74
CA ALA A 114 8.88 23.44 -55.59
C ALA A 114 9.22 22.60 -54.39
N PRO A 115 8.26 21.82 -53.80
CA PRO A 115 8.61 20.88 -52.72
C PRO A 115 9.72 19.92 -53.13
N ARG A 116 10.77 19.82 -52.33
CA ARG A 116 11.86 18.86 -52.53
C ARG A 116 11.31 17.46 -52.42
N MET A 117 11.42 16.65 -53.47
CA MET A 117 11.00 15.26 -53.48
C MET A 117 12.11 14.36 -52.98
N VAL A 118 11.78 13.36 -52.13
CA VAL A 118 12.75 12.40 -51.60
C VAL A 118 12.19 10.99 -51.64
N ARG A 119 13.08 10.05 -51.89
CA ARG A 119 12.75 8.62 -51.81
C ARG A 119 12.95 8.11 -50.40
N THR A 120 11.97 7.37 -49.92
CA THR A 120 12.03 6.77 -48.58
C THR A 120 11.88 5.24 -48.70
N PRO A 121 12.37 4.47 -47.71
CA PRO A 121 12.19 3.00 -47.71
C PRO A 121 10.74 2.56 -47.56
N TRP A 122 9.81 3.48 -47.25
CA TRP A 122 8.42 3.18 -46.89
C TRP A 122 7.42 3.38 -48.03
N PHE A 123 7.87 4.03 -49.12
CA PHE A 123 7.06 4.28 -50.31
C PHE A 123 7.82 3.98 -51.58
N ASP A 124 7.11 3.43 -52.58
CA ASP A 124 7.68 3.12 -53.87
C ASP A 124 7.87 4.38 -54.73
N GLU A 125 7.15 5.46 -54.43
CA GLU A 125 7.19 6.74 -55.14
C GLU A 125 7.94 7.79 -54.30
N ASP A 126 8.46 8.80 -54.97
CA ASP A 126 9.06 9.96 -54.33
C ASP A 126 7.95 10.83 -53.68
N ILE A 127 8.14 11.17 -52.44
CA ILE A 127 7.18 12.01 -51.65
C ILE A 127 7.83 13.35 -51.26
N PRO A 128 7.02 14.36 -50.93
CA PRO A 128 7.55 15.62 -50.41
C PRO A 128 8.43 15.40 -49.18
N PHE A 129 9.55 16.13 -49.10
CA PHE A 129 10.50 16.02 -48.00
C PHE A 129 9.84 16.26 -46.62
N GLU A 130 8.86 17.17 -46.56
CA GLU A 130 8.13 17.47 -45.33
C GLU A 130 7.34 16.24 -44.85
N ASP A 131 6.61 15.58 -45.72
CA ASP A 131 5.85 14.35 -45.42
C ASP A 131 6.78 13.21 -44.99
N ALA A 132 7.93 13.06 -45.70
CA ALA A 132 8.94 12.09 -45.36
C ALA A 132 9.53 12.31 -43.96
N ALA A 133 9.78 13.58 -43.60
CA ALA A 133 10.29 13.98 -42.30
C ALA A 133 9.30 13.68 -41.17
N GLU A 134 8.02 13.96 -41.38
CA GLU A 134 6.95 13.66 -40.39
C GLU A 134 6.79 12.16 -40.21
N ILE A 135 6.65 11.37 -41.29
CA ILE A 135 6.52 9.91 -41.25
C ILE A 135 7.73 9.27 -40.56
N GLY A 136 8.94 9.70 -40.94
CA GLY A 136 10.17 9.23 -40.34
C GLY A 136 10.23 9.52 -38.83
N THR A 137 9.86 10.74 -38.43
CA THR A 137 9.82 11.10 -37.00
C THR A 137 8.79 10.28 -36.22
N ARG A 138 7.60 10.08 -36.80
CA ARG A 138 6.56 9.22 -36.20
C ARG A 138 7.03 7.79 -36.04
N LYS A 139 7.69 7.21 -37.02
CA LYS A 139 8.27 5.86 -36.94
C LYS A 139 9.35 5.73 -35.85
N VAL A 140 10.18 6.74 -35.70
CA VAL A 140 11.16 6.80 -34.58
C VAL A 140 10.43 6.73 -33.24
N MET A 141 9.38 7.50 -33.07
CA MET A 141 8.60 7.53 -31.82
C MET A 141 7.90 6.18 -31.57
N THR A 142 7.24 5.60 -32.58
CA THR A 142 6.38 4.41 -32.38
C THR A 142 7.15 3.08 -32.42
N GLU A 143 8.09 2.92 -33.37
CA GLU A 143 8.69 1.62 -33.68
C GLU A 143 10.13 1.49 -33.19
N HIS A 144 10.92 2.58 -33.16
CA HIS A 144 12.36 2.51 -33.01
C HIS A 144 12.92 3.04 -31.69
N SER A 145 12.08 3.47 -30.77
CA SER A 145 12.52 3.97 -29.47
C SER A 145 11.78 3.29 -28.31
N THR A 146 12.45 3.11 -27.19
CA THR A 146 11.86 2.72 -25.91
C THR A 146 11.62 3.92 -25.01
N ILE A 147 12.37 5.01 -25.25
CA ILE A 147 12.37 6.27 -24.52
C ILE A 147 12.37 7.41 -25.52
N GLY A 148 11.68 8.51 -25.23
CA GLY A 148 11.65 9.72 -26.03
C GLY A 148 12.39 10.90 -25.38
N ILE A 149 13.15 11.62 -26.18
CA ILE A 149 13.65 12.96 -25.85
C ILE A 149 13.09 13.94 -26.89
N VAL A 150 12.17 14.79 -26.47
CA VAL A 150 11.60 15.83 -27.33
C VAL A 150 12.44 17.08 -27.19
N MET A 151 13.15 17.45 -28.27
CA MET A 151 13.99 18.65 -28.31
C MET A 151 13.23 19.86 -28.76
N THR A 152 13.31 20.95 -28.04
CA THR A 152 12.87 22.29 -28.47
C THR A 152 13.90 23.36 -28.12
N THR A 153 13.58 24.63 -28.32
CA THR A 153 14.46 25.75 -28.04
C THR A 153 13.71 27.04 -27.70
N ASP A 154 14.31 27.89 -26.95
CA ASP A 154 13.85 29.27 -26.71
C ASP A 154 14.18 30.24 -27.86
N GLY A 155 14.79 29.75 -28.97
CA GLY A 155 15.22 30.54 -30.10
C GLY A 155 16.68 31.02 -30.03
N SER A 156 17.31 30.94 -28.86
CA SER A 156 18.67 31.50 -28.65
C SER A 156 19.79 30.77 -29.38
N ILE A 157 19.59 29.50 -29.77
CA ILE A 157 20.62 28.64 -30.35
C ILE A 157 20.68 28.69 -31.88
N THR A 158 19.71 29.31 -32.54
CA THR A 158 19.58 29.33 -34.01
C THR A 158 19.22 30.72 -34.49
N GLU A 159 19.24 30.90 -35.81
CA GLU A 159 18.76 32.13 -36.45
C GLU A 159 17.23 32.17 -36.64
N LEU A 160 16.50 31.14 -36.16
CA LEU A 160 15.05 31.06 -36.19
C LEU A 160 14.51 31.57 -34.86
N GLU A 161 13.51 32.45 -34.94
CA GLU A 161 12.88 33.00 -33.73
C GLU A 161 11.96 31.96 -33.03
N ARG A 162 11.72 32.16 -31.74
CA ARG A 162 10.92 31.28 -30.91
C ARG A 162 9.51 31.03 -31.49
N GLU A 163 8.89 32.04 -32.08
CA GLU A 163 7.57 32.02 -32.63
C GLU A 163 7.37 31.01 -33.77
N ALA A 164 8.44 30.54 -34.38
CA ALA A 164 8.40 29.51 -35.43
C ALA A 164 8.17 28.09 -34.89
N TYR A 165 8.32 27.85 -33.59
CA TYR A 165 8.38 26.49 -33.02
C TYR A 165 7.07 25.95 -32.44
N PRO A 166 6.12 26.75 -31.86
CA PRO A 166 5.00 26.26 -31.08
C PRO A 166 4.10 25.22 -31.79
N ASP A 167 3.80 25.40 -33.06
CA ASP A 167 2.94 24.51 -33.83
C ASP A 167 3.59 23.12 -33.97
N ALA A 168 4.87 23.08 -34.34
CA ALA A 168 5.62 21.83 -34.46
C ALA A 168 5.84 21.13 -33.11
N GLU A 169 6.06 21.89 -32.02
CA GLU A 169 6.17 21.38 -30.66
C GLU A 169 4.89 20.70 -30.19
N SER A 170 3.76 21.38 -30.36
CA SER A 170 2.47 20.86 -29.95
C SER A 170 2.15 19.52 -30.62
N ARG A 171 2.47 19.41 -31.93
CA ARG A 171 2.30 18.16 -32.69
C ARG A 171 3.18 17.04 -32.18
N VAL A 172 4.48 17.30 -32.00
CA VAL A 172 5.44 16.29 -31.48
C VAL A 172 5.02 15.79 -30.11
N ILE A 173 4.69 16.71 -29.19
CA ILE A 173 4.30 16.37 -27.82
C ILE A 173 3.01 15.54 -27.83
N ALA A 174 2.01 15.95 -28.65
CA ALA A 174 0.76 15.20 -28.76
C ALA A 174 0.98 13.77 -29.29
N GLU A 175 1.80 13.63 -30.34
CA GLU A 175 2.12 12.33 -30.91
C GLU A 175 2.94 11.45 -29.92
N MET A 176 3.91 12.03 -29.20
CA MET A 176 4.63 11.30 -28.15
C MET A 176 3.71 10.77 -27.06
N LYS A 177 2.78 11.59 -26.58
CA LYS A 177 1.76 11.17 -25.60
C LYS A 177 0.92 9.99 -26.10
N GLN A 178 0.53 10.00 -27.37
CA GLN A 178 -0.24 8.91 -27.98
C GLN A 178 0.52 7.57 -28.00
N THR A 179 1.87 7.60 -28.00
CA THR A 179 2.68 6.36 -27.96
C THR A 179 2.63 5.67 -26.60
N GLY A 180 2.29 6.38 -25.53
CA GLY A 180 2.36 5.89 -24.15
C GLY A 180 3.77 5.61 -23.65
N LYS A 181 4.81 6.01 -24.39
CA LYS A 181 6.21 5.82 -24.00
C LYS A 181 6.68 6.96 -23.10
N PRO A 182 7.58 6.69 -22.14
CA PRO A 182 8.15 7.73 -21.29
C PRO A 182 8.99 8.69 -22.12
N PHE A 183 8.83 9.98 -21.90
CA PHE A 183 9.62 11.02 -22.56
C PHE A 183 9.76 12.27 -21.72
N VAL A 184 10.80 13.03 -22.00
CA VAL A 184 11.07 14.34 -21.39
C VAL A 184 11.29 15.36 -22.50
N VAL A 185 10.84 16.60 -22.28
CA VAL A 185 11.10 17.72 -23.18
C VAL A 185 12.38 18.42 -22.78
N VAL A 186 13.31 18.60 -23.71
CA VAL A 186 14.58 19.32 -23.51
C VAL A 186 14.51 20.65 -24.25
N ILE A 187 14.58 21.74 -23.50
CA ILE A 187 14.68 23.11 -24.02
C ILE A 187 16.16 23.43 -24.15
N ASN A 188 16.63 23.46 -25.39
CA ASN A 188 18.02 23.83 -25.70
C ASN A 188 18.15 25.34 -25.75
N SER A 189 18.90 25.91 -24.81
CA SER A 189 19.11 27.34 -24.65
C SER A 189 20.57 27.66 -24.42
N ILE A 190 21.05 28.83 -24.86
CA ILE A 190 22.38 29.36 -24.52
C ILE A 190 22.44 29.67 -23.03
N GLU A 191 21.33 30.19 -22.46
CA GLU A 191 21.19 30.55 -21.04
C GLU A 191 20.05 29.73 -20.39
N PRO A 192 20.31 28.45 -20.00
CA PRO A 192 19.25 27.59 -19.49
C PRO A 192 18.59 28.10 -18.20
N ASP A 193 19.34 28.86 -17.38
CA ASP A 193 18.84 29.46 -16.14
C ASP A 193 18.19 30.84 -16.36
N GLY A 194 18.20 31.35 -17.60
CA GLY A 194 17.63 32.65 -17.97
C GLY A 194 16.10 32.64 -17.93
N ASP A 195 15.53 33.84 -17.76
CA ASP A 195 14.06 34.00 -17.62
C ASP A 195 13.29 33.47 -18.82
N ALA A 196 13.79 33.58 -20.05
CA ALA A 196 13.14 33.11 -21.26
C ALA A 196 13.01 31.58 -21.26
N ALA A 197 14.11 30.86 -21.02
CA ALA A 197 14.11 29.39 -20.96
C ALA A 197 13.25 28.86 -19.80
N GLN A 198 13.36 29.49 -18.61
CA GLN A 198 12.55 29.07 -17.44
C GLN A 198 11.05 29.42 -17.58
N SER A 199 10.70 30.47 -18.28
CA SER A 199 9.29 30.80 -18.58
C SER A 199 8.71 29.81 -19.58
N LEU A 200 9.46 29.48 -20.63
CA LEU A 200 9.08 28.46 -21.60
C LEU A 200 8.92 27.09 -20.95
N ARG A 201 9.82 26.73 -20.02
CA ARG A 201 9.67 25.47 -19.28
C ARG A 201 8.35 25.41 -18.54
N ARG A 202 8.02 26.44 -17.76
CA ARG A 202 6.75 26.50 -17.01
C ARG A 202 5.54 26.47 -17.93
N GLU A 203 5.59 27.14 -19.08
CA GLU A 203 4.53 27.13 -20.10
C GLU A 203 4.27 25.70 -20.64
N LEU A 204 5.34 24.99 -21.04
CA LEU A 204 5.24 23.62 -21.56
C LEU A 204 4.74 22.63 -20.50
N GLU A 205 5.27 22.74 -19.26
CA GLU A 205 4.81 21.92 -18.14
C GLU A 205 3.33 22.13 -17.81
N GLN A 206 2.87 23.38 -17.78
CA GLN A 206 1.48 23.71 -17.48
C GLN A 206 0.52 23.36 -18.63
N THR A 207 0.92 23.65 -19.87
CA THR A 207 0.05 23.47 -21.05
C THR A 207 -0.08 22.00 -21.41
N TYR A 208 1.02 21.26 -21.36
CA TYR A 208 1.05 19.86 -21.82
C TYR A 208 1.14 18.86 -20.68
N GLY A 209 1.37 19.24 -19.44
CA GLY A 209 1.55 18.31 -18.31
C GLY A 209 2.74 17.35 -18.52
N VAL A 210 3.84 17.83 -19.11
CA VAL A 210 5.05 17.07 -19.42
C VAL A 210 6.21 17.56 -18.54
N THR A 211 7.20 16.74 -18.32
CA THR A 211 8.45 17.18 -17.67
C THR A 211 9.34 17.87 -18.68
N ALA A 212 9.78 19.09 -18.38
CA ALA A 212 10.66 19.88 -19.24
C ALA A 212 11.94 20.26 -18.51
N VAL A 213 13.08 20.15 -19.22
CA VAL A 213 14.42 20.43 -18.68
C VAL A 213 15.13 21.45 -19.58
N CYS A 214 15.61 22.56 -19.01
CA CYS A 214 16.41 23.52 -19.72
C CYS A 214 17.90 23.12 -19.66
N MET A 215 18.58 23.14 -20.79
CA MET A 215 20.02 22.89 -20.83
C MET A 215 20.71 23.55 -22.05
N ASN A 216 21.97 23.83 -21.91
CA ASN A 216 22.82 24.14 -23.05
C ASN A 216 23.44 22.83 -23.57
N VAL A 217 22.85 22.27 -24.63
CA VAL A 217 23.26 20.98 -25.16
C VAL A 217 24.71 20.94 -25.61
N MET A 218 25.25 22.04 -26.15
CA MET A 218 26.64 22.11 -26.57
C MET A 218 27.63 22.05 -25.38
N MET A 219 27.22 22.61 -24.24
CA MET A 219 28.03 22.63 -23.01
C MET A 219 27.59 21.54 -22.01
N MET A 220 26.71 20.62 -22.41
CA MET A 220 26.18 19.56 -21.56
C MET A 220 27.28 18.78 -20.88
N THR A 221 27.15 18.59 -19.57
CA THR A 221 28.05 17.80 -18.74
C THR A 221 27.52 16.37 -18.54
N ALA A 222 28.38 15.48 -18.09
CA ALA A 222 27.99 14.12 -17.77
C ALA A 222 27.00 14.04 -16.61
N GLY A 223 27.04 14.95 -15.64
CA GLY A 223 26.07 15.08 -14.57
C GLY A 223 24.67 15.41 -15.10
N GLN A 224 24.59 16.44 -15.94
CA GLN A 224 23.31 16.83 -16.58
C GLN A 224 22.72 15.72 -17.45
N ALA A 225 23.56 14.94 -18.14
CA ALA A 225 23.08 13.79 -18.90
C ALA A 225 22.49 12.68 -17.97
N SER A 226 23.09 12.47 -16.80
CA SER A 226 22.56 11.55 -15.78
C SER A 226 21.25 12.06 -15.20
N GLU A 227 21.17 13.33 -14.81
CA GLU A 227 19.96 13.98 -14.31
C GLU A 227 18.81 13.89 -15.33
N LEU A 228 19.09 14.09 -16.61
CA LEU A 228 18.08 13.93 -17.67
C LEU A 228 17.53 12.51 -17.72
N LEU A 229 18.37 11.49 -17.61
CA LEU A 229 17.92 10.09 -17.60
C LEU A 229 17.15 9.74 -16.31
N GLU A 230 17.51 10.33 -15.17
CA GLU A 230 16.71 10.21 -13.94
C GLU A 230 15.32 10.82 -14.12
N GLN A 231 15.21 11.97 -14.77
CA GLN A 231 13.90 12.54 -15.12
C GLN A 231 13.11 11.62 -16.05
N VAL A 232 13.76 10.99 -17.02
CA VAL A 232 13.10 10.00 -17.88
C VAL A 232 12.60 8.80 -17.08
N LEU A 233 13.35 8.31 -16.09
CA LEU A 233 12.92 7.23 -15.20
C LEU A 233 11.68 7.59 -14.40
N LEU A 234 11.54 8.85 -14.01
CA LEU A 234 10.35 9.35 -13.31
C LEU A 234 9.11 9.39 -14.20
N GLU A 235 9.26 9.41 -15.53
CA GLU A 235 8.15 9.33 -16.50
C GLU A 235 7.68 7.89 -16.78
N PHE A 236 8.38 6.88 -16.30
CA PHE A 236 7.90 5.50 -16.42
C PHE A 236 6.67 5.25 -15.54
N PRO A 237 5.81 4.28 -15.92
CA PRO A 237 4.63 3.96 -15.12
C PRO A 237 4.97 3.56 -13.69
N LEU A 238 4.22 4.10 -12.74
CA LEU A 238 4.20 3.63 -11.36
C LEU A 238 3.50 2.26 -11.33
N ARG A 239 4.17 1.23 -10.84
CA ARG A 239 3.64 -0.15 -10.83
C ARG A 239 3.03 -0.53 -9.49
N LEU A 240 3.68 -0.10 -8.41
CA LEU A 240 3.30 -0.49 -7.07
C LEU A 240 3.61 0.62 -6.07
N VAL A 241 2.65 0.91 -5.22
CA VAL A 241 2.85 1.71 -4.01
C VAL A 241 2.65 0.79 -2.81
N GLU A 242 3.67 0.66 -2.00
CA GLU A 242 3.61 -0.04 -0.71
C GLU A 242 3.49 0.99 0.41
N LEU A 243 2.33 1.04 1.08
CA LEU A 243 2.16 1.83 2.29
C LEU A 243 2.41 0.94 3.52
N ARG A 244 3.48 1.21 4.24
CA ARG A 244 3.76 0.55 5.52
C ARG A 244 3.05 1.27 6.65
N ILE A 245 2.12 0.56 7.23
CA ILE A 245 1.35 1.01 8.39
C ILE A 245 1.87 0.33 9.67
N PRO A 246 1.63 0.91 10.85
CA PRO A 246 1.97 0.31 12.14
C PRO A 246 1.45 -1.12 12.29
N ALA A 247 2.26 -1.99 12.89
CA ALA A 247 1.95 -3.42 12.95
C ALA A 247 0.62 -3.73 13.68
N PHE A 248 0.29 -2.97 14.73
CA PHE A 248 -0.94 -3.15 15.50
C PHE A 248 -2.21 -2.92 14.68
N MET A 249 -2.16 -2.03 13.67
CA MET A 249 -3.30 -1.75 12.80
C MET A 249 -3.75 -2.98 11.99
N ARG A 250 -2.89 -3.99 11.82
CA ARG A 250 -3.25 -5.24 11.13
C ARG A 250 -4.18 -6.13 11.95
N ALA A 251 -4.24 -5.90 13.27
CA ALA A 251 -5.15 -6.61 14.16
C ALA A 251 -6.55 -6.00 14.19
N LEU A 252 -6.74 -4.79 13.66
CA LEU A 252 -8.00 -4.07 13.67
C LEU A 252 -8.97 -4.62 12.60
N PRO A 253 -10.28 -4.56 12.85
CA PRO A 253 -11.29 -4.83 11.83
C PRO A 253 -11.12 -3.92 10.61
N LYS A 254 -11.46 -4.42 9.41
CA LYS A 254 -11.31 -3.64 8.16
C LYS A 254 -12.11 -2.34 8.15
N GLU A 255 -13.20 -2.32 8.88
CA GLU A 255 -14.13 -1.20 9.02
C GLU A 255 -13.68 -0.20 10.10
N HIS A 256 -12.61 -0.50 10.83
CA HIS A 256 -12.12 0.37 11.90
C HIS A 256 -11.74 1.76 11.35
N TRP A 257 -12.17 2.80 12.07
CA TRP A 257 -12.02 4.20 11.65
C TRP A 257 -10.56 4.60 11.36
N LEU A 258 -9.60 4.09 12.14
CA LEU A 258 -8.18 4.39 11.97
C LEU A 258 -7.63 3.85 10.64
N LEU A 259 -8.02 2.62 10.26
CA LEU A 259 -7.65 2.04 8.96
C LEU A 259 -8.27 2.83 7.80
N GLN A 260 -9.54 3.20 7.92
CA GLN A 260 -10.21 4.02 6.91
C GLN A 260 -9.51 5.37 6.75
N ARG A 261 -9.15 6.03 7.85
CA ARG A 261 -8.43 7.31 7.85
C ARG A 261 -7.07 7.22 7.17
N ALA A 262 -6.31 6.16 7.43
CA ALA A 262 -5.00 5.93 6.83
C ALA A 262 -5.08 5.60 5.32
N LEU A 263 -6.10 4.85 4.89
CA LEU A 263 -6.20 4.32 3.52
C LEU A 263 -7.02 5.21 2.57
N LEU A 264 -7.94 6.02 3.09
CA LEU A 264 -8.80 6.87 2.26
C LEU A 264 -8.00 7.83 1.35
N PRO A 265 -6.96 8.54 1.83
CA PRO A 265 -6.16 9.40 0.98
C PRO A 265 -5.48 8.65 -0.17
N VAL A 266 -5.01 7.42 0.09
CA VAL A 266 -4.38 6.57 -0.94
C VAL A 266 -5.41 6.17 -1.99
N THR A 267 -6.56 5.65 -1.56
CA THR A 267 -7.59 5.16 -2.47
C THR A 267 -8.20 6.28 -3.32
N SER A 268 -8.29 7.51 -2.78
CA SER A 268 -8.85 8.65 -3.50
C SER A 268 -8.00 9.13 -4.66
N VAL A 269 -6.68 8.93 -4.62
CA VAL A 269 -5.74 9.39 -5.66
C VAL A 269 -5.18 8.27 -6.55
N MET A 270 -5.50 7.00 -6.25
CA MET A 270 -4.96 5.85 -7.00
C MET A 270 -5.21 5.94 -8.52
N GLY A 271 -6.35 6.51 -8.93
CA GLY A 271 -6.71 6.69 -10.35
C GLY A 271 -5.85 7.71 -11.09
N ASP A 272 -5.26 8.64 -10.37
CA ASP A 272 -4.48 9.76 -10.91
C ASP A 272 -2.97 9.45 -10.96
N LEU A 273 -2.54 8.38 -10.27
CA LEU A 273 -1.14 7.97 -10.20
C LEU A 273 -0.78 7.13 -11.43
N GLN A 274 -0.19 7.74 -12.44
CA GLN A 274 0.22 7.05 -13.67
C GLN A 274 1.74 6.87 -13.77
N HIS A 275 2.51 7.88 -13.38
CA HIS A 275 3.96 7.90 -13.53
C HIS A 275 4.66 7.86 -12.18
N MET A 276 5.93 7.46 -12.18
CA MET A 276 6.74 7.46 -10.95
C MET A 276 6.78 8.84 -10.27
N ARG A 277 6.83 9.94 -11.04
CA ARG A 277 6.82 11.31 -10.49
C ARG A 277 5.59 11.64 -9.65
N ASP A 278 4.49 10.95 -9.89
CA ASP A 278 3.21 11.21 -9.22
C ASP A 278 3.20 10.79 -7.75
N TYR A 279 4.22 10.03 -7.30
CA TYR A 279 4.37 9.66 -5.88
C TYR A 279 4.43 10.89 -4.97
N GLY A 280 4.95 12.01 -5.44
CA GLY A 280 5.01 13.26 -4.69
C GLY A 280 3.62 13.81 -4.36
N TYR A 281 2.66 13.65 -5.28
CA TYR A 281 1.27 14.02 -5.03
C TYR A 281 0.65 13.14 -3.93
N LEU A 282 0.84 11.82 -4.01
CA LEU A 282 0.39 10.90 -2.97
C LEU A 282 1.03 11.23 -1.62
N LEU A 283 2.35 11.47 -1.61
CA LEU A 283 3.06 11.83 -0.39
C LEU A 283 2.47 13.09 0.25
N ASN A 284 2.13 14.11 -0.53
CA ASN A 284 1.50 15.32 -0.03
C ASN A 284 0.11 15.05 0.60
N GLN A 285 -0.67 14.13 0.05
CA GLN A 285 -1.96 13.75 0.65
C GLN A 285 -1.80 13.03 1.98
N LEU A 286 -0.66 12.37 2.20
CA LEU A 286 -0.34 11.64 3.43
C LEU A 286 0.37 12.48 4.49
N GLN A 287 0.66 13.76 4.24
CA GLN A 287 1.40 14.63 5.17
C GLN A 287 0.56 15.10 6.38
N ASN A 288 -0.76 15.20 6.23
CA ASN A 288 -1.63 15.82 7.23
C ASN A 288 -2.76 14.89 7.69
N ILE A 289 -2.46 13.60 7.87
CA ILE A 289 -3.42 12.66 8.43
C ILE A 289 -3.37 12.78 9.95
N GLU A 290 -4.52 13.12 10.56
CA GLU A 290 -4.62 13.17 12.01
C GLU A 290 -4.21 11.85 12.67
N GLN A 291 -3.55 11.91 13.82
CA GLN A 291 -2.98 10.82 14.61
C GLN A 291 -1.76 10.11 13.97
N PHE A 292 -1.29 10.63 12.84
CA PHE A 292 -0.07 10.10 12.21
C PHE A 292 0.96 11.21 12.03
N LEU A 293 2.22 10.85 12.20
CA LEU A 293 3.32 11.71 11.79
C LEU A 293 3.33 11.83 10.26
N PRO A 294 3.89 12.93 9.70
CA PRO A 294 4.03 13.09 8.27
C PRO A 294 4.63 11.85 7.61
N ALA A 295 3.98 11.35 6.56
CA ALA A 295 4.44 10.19 5.84
C ALA A 295 5.85 10.40 5.29
N ARG A 296 6.66 9.33 5.28
CA ARG A 296 8.05 9.36 4.80
C ARG A 296 8.22 8.40 3.64
N VAL A 297 9.04 8.82 2.68
CA VAL A 297 9.52 7.91 1.65
C VAL A 297 10.62 7.04 2.27
N GLU A 298 10.42 5.73 2.30
CA GLU A 298 11.44 4.79 2.72
C GLU A 298 12.37 4.43 1.55
N GLU A 299 11.79 4.20 0.39
CA GLU A 299 12.55 3.77 -0.77
C GLU A 299 11.80 4.08 -2.07
N ILE A 300 12.54 4.44 -3.11
CA ILE A 300 12.05 4.59 -4.48
C ILE A 300 12.90 3.69 -5.37
N GLU A 301 12.31 2.62 -5.85
CA GLU A 301 12.95 1.73 -6.81
C GLU A 301 12.53 2.12 -8.24
N LEU A 302 13.30 2.98 -8.88
CA LEU A 302 13.00 3.47 -10.24
C LEU A 302 12.96 2.32 -11.26
N GLY A 303 13.86 1.34 -11.13
CA GLY A 303 13.95 0.21 -12.04
C GLY A 303 12.75 -0.74 -11.97
N SER A 304 12.22 -1.03 -10.81
CA SER A 304 11.05 -1.90 -10.63
C SER A 304 9.72 -1.15 -10.73
N GLY A 305 9.73 0.16 -10.47
CA GLY A 305 8.54 1.00 -10.43
C GLY A 305 7.79 0.93 -9.11
N VAL A 306 8.52 0.74 -8.04
CA VAL A 306 7.97 0.61 -6.69
C VAL A 306 8.32 1.83 -5.86
N VAL A 307 7.34 2.34 -5.14
CA VAL A 307 7.54 3.39 -4.12
C VAL A 307 7.06 2.84 -2.79
N ARG A 308 7.94 2.89 -1.77
CA ARG A 308 7.62 2.50 -0.40
C ARG A 308 7.48 3.74 0.46
N LEU A 309 6.30 3.90 1.02
CA LEU A 309 5.97 4.96 1.97
C LEU A 309 5.72 4.35 3.34
N SER A 310 6.06 5.06 4.40
CA SER A 310 5.73 4.65 5.77
C SER A 310 4.89 5.71 6.46
N LEU A 311 3.91 5.23 7.20
CA LEU A 311 3.05 6.01 8.06
C LEU A 311 3.33 5.59 9.51
N GLN A 312 3.78 6.53 10.33
CA GLN A 312 4.08 6.29 11.74
C GLN A 312 3.00 6.92 12.61
N PRO A 313 2.54 6.24 13.67
CA PRO A 313 1.54 6.78 14.57
C PRO A 313 2.15 7.90 15.42
N GLU A 314 1.32 8.83 15.87
CA GLU A 314 1.69 9.73 16.97
C GLU A 314 1.92 8.94 18.26
N GLU A 315 2.70 9.52 19.16
CA GLU A 315 3.00 8.93 20.47
C GLU A 315 1.70 8.71 21.26
N GLY A 316 1.54 7.53 21.83
CA GLY A 316 0.33 7.16 22.58
C GLY A 316 -0.79 6.50 21.77
N LEU A 317 -0.89 6.72 20.47
CA LEU A 317 -1.99 6.20 19.64
C LEU A 317 -2.19 4.68 19.79
N PHE A 318 -1.10 3.91 19.94
CA PHE A 318 -1.20 2.47 20.15
C PHE A 318 -2.01 2.12 21.40
N TYR A 319 -1.77 2.83 22.50
CA TYR A 319 -2.44 2.57 23.78
C TYR A 319 -3.90 3.05 23.75
N ASP A 320 -4.17 4.19 23.10
CA ASP A 320 -5.53 4.69 22.93
C ASP A 320 -6.40 3.66 22.17
N ILE A 321 -5.89 3.13 21.05
CA ILE A 321 -6.58 2.10 20.28
C ILE A 321 -6.69 0.78 21.05
N LEU A 322 -5.66 0.38 21.77
CA LEU A 322 -5.69 -0.81 22.60
C LEU A 322 -6.76 -0.70 23.70
N GLY A 323 -6.85 0.46 24.32
CA GLY A 323 -7.88 0.77 25.31
C GLY A 323 -9.29 0.72 24.73
N GLU A 324 -9.49 1.32 23.54
CA GLU A 324 -10.77 1.28 22.81
C GLU A 324 -11.20 -0.17 22.49
N GLU A 325 -10.31 -0.98 21.94
CA GLU A 325 -10.59 -2.35 21.52
C GLU A 325 -10.76 -3.34 22.66
N CYS A 326 -10.01 -3.15 23.76
CA CYS A 326 -10.03 -4.05 24.91
C CYS A 326 -10.95 -3.59 26.04
N GLY A 327 -11.46 -2.35 26.00
CA GLY A 327 -12.27 -1.76 27.07
C GLY A 327 -11.47 -1.55 28.36
N CYS A 328 -10.18 -1.28 28.26
CA CYS A 328 -9.25 -1.12 29.39
C CYS A 328 -8.50 0.19 29.28
N ASP A 329 -8.32 0.92 30.38
CA ASP A 329 -7.48 2.11 30.41
C ASP A 329 -6.00 1.70 30.49
N ILE A 330 -5.28 1.85 29.38
CA ILE A 330 -3.85 1.52 29.24
C ILE A 330 -3.19 2.69 28.51
N HIS A 331 -2.18 3.29 29.13
CA HIS A 331 -1.51 4.49 28.60
C HIS A 331 -0.01 4.31 28.34
N ASP A 332 0.60 3.26 28.90
CA ASP A 332 2.03 3.00 28.77
C ASP A 332 2.39 1.49 28.83
N ASP A 333 3.66 1.19 28.58
CA ASP A 333 4.20 -0.17 28.63
C ASP A 333 4.05 -0.83 30.00
N PHE A 334 4.12 -0.07 31.10
CA PHE A 334 3.99 -0.60 32.45
C PHE A 334 2.55 -1.05 32.73
N GLU A 335 1.58 -0.23 32.37
CA GLU A 335 0.16 -0.57 32.52
C GLU A 335 -0.23 -1.74 31.62
N LEU A 336 0.27 -1.78 30.35
CA LEU A 336 0.07 -2.90 29.45
C LEU A 336 0.64 -4.19 30.04
N MET A 337 1.87 -4.16 30.57
CA MET A 337 2.49 -5.35 31.15
C MET A 337 1.73 -5.82 32.41
N SER A 338 1.21 -4.89 33.19
CA SER A 338 0.42 -5.18 34.39
C SER A 338 -0.92 -5.82 34.03
N ALA A 339 -1.64 -5.23 33.09
CA ALA A 339 -2.90 -5.76 32.56
C ALA A 339 -2.71 -7.16 31.95
N MET A 340 -1.66 -7.37 31.15
CA MET A 340 -1.36 -8.67 30.57
C MET A 340 -1.10 -9.75 31.62
N LYS A 341 -0.42 -9.43 32.71
CA LYS A 341 -0.22 -10.39 33.82
C LYS A 341 -1.54 -10.77 34.47
N GLU A 342 -2.42 -9.79 34.66
CA GLU A 342 -3.75 -10.01 35.21
C GLU A 342 -4.62 -10.85 34.28
N PHE A 343 -4.67 -10.51 32.99
CA PHE A 343 -5.39 -11.28 31.97
C PHE A 343 -4.89 -12.72 31.86
N VAL A 344 -3.59 -12.95 31.87
CA VAL A 344 -3.01 -14.31 31.82
C VAL A 344 -3.42 -15.09 33.07
N ARG A 345 -3.41 -14.45 34.24
CA ARG A 345 -3.85 -15.09 35.48
C ARG A 345 -5.36 -15.44 35.43
N ALA A 346 -6.19 -14.47 35.04
CA ALA A 346 -7.61 -14.68 34.88
C ALA A 346 -7.93 -15.78 33.83
N LYS A 347 -7.23 -15.75 32.71
CA LYS A 347 -7.36 -16.77 31.65
C LYS A 347 -7.00 -18.17 32.17
N ASN A 348 -5.90 -18.34 32.89
CA ASN A 348 -5.50 -19.63 33.43
C ASN A 348 -6.56 -20.18 34.40
N GLU A 349 -7.13 -19.33 35.26
CA GLU A 349 -8.22 -19.73 36.14
C GLU A 349 -9.49 -20.08 35.36
N TYR A 350 -9.84 -19.29 34.34
CA TYR A 350 -10.97 -19.59 33.45
C TYR A 350 -10.79 -20.91 32.70
N ASP A 351 -9.61 -21.15 32.11
CA ASP A 351 -9.32 -22.38 31.35
C ASP A 351 -9.45 -23.63 32.23
N ARG A 352 -9.18 -23.53 33.54
CA ARG A 352 -9.38 -24.63 34.49
C ARG A 352 -10.86 -25.02 34.68
N ILE A 353 -11.76 -24.03 34.63
CA ILE A 353 -13.19 -24.24 34.90
C ILE A 353 -14.04 -24.31 33.62
N ALA A 354 -13.53 -23.84 32.49
CA ALA A 354 -14.27 -23.64 31.24
C ALA A 354 -14.99 -24.93 30.78
N ASN A 355 -14.31 -26.06 30.79
CA ASN A 355 -14.89 -27.36 30.37
C ASN A 355 -16.01 -27.81 31.31
N ALA A 356 -15.85 -27.65 32.62
CA ALA A 356 -16.89 -27.99 33.58
C ALA A 356 -18.08 -27.06 33.48
N LEU A 357 -17.86 -25.78 33.19
CA LEU A 357 -18.93 -24.81 32.96
C LEU A 357 -19.73 -25.16 31.71
N GLU A 358 -19.04 -25.50 30.61
CA GLU A 358 -19.69 -25.94 29.37
C GLU A 358 -20.51 -27.21 29.57
N GLN A 359 -19.95 -28.21 30.26
CA GLN A 359 -20.68 -29.44 30.65
C GLN A 359 -21.92 -29.13 31.49
N ALA A 360 -21.80 -28.26 32.48
CA ALA A 360 -22.92 -27.86 33.32
C ALA A 360 -24.03 -27.16 32.52
N GLN A 361 -23.67 -26.33 31.53
CA GLN A 361 -24.64 -25.68 30.63
C GLN A 361 -25.36 -26.70 29.74
N GLN A 362 -24.67 -27.69 29.21
CA GLN A 362 -25.22 -28.67 28.27
C GLN A 362 -25.99 -29.80 28.97
N THR A 363 -25.45 -30.34 30.06
CA THR A 363 -25.97 -31.53 30.73
C THR A 363 -26.60 -31.28 32.11
N GLY A 364 -26.46 -30.07 32.63
CA GLY A 364 -26.86 -29.70 33.98
C GLY A 364 -25.78 -29.96 35.04
N TYR A 365 -24.66 -30.62 34.70
CA TYR A 365 -23.65 -30.99 35.67
C TYR A 365 -22.26 -31.00 35.07
N GLY A 366 -21.29 -30.33 35.69
CA GLY A 366 -19.88 -30.29 35.28
C GLY A 366 -18.95 -30.53 36.46
N VAL A 367 -17.75 -31.07 36.20
CA VAL A 367 -16.74 -31.36 37.21
C VAL A 367 -15.40 -30.77 36.81
N VAL A 368 -14.79 -29.98 37.71
CA VAL A 368 -13.39 -29.53 37.61
C VAL A 368 -12.54 -30.53 38.37
N PRO A 369 -11.72 -31.32 37.69
CA PRO A 369 -10.82 -32.26 38.37
C PRO A 369 -9.75 -31.46 39.18
N PRO A 370 -9.25 -32.01 40.28
CA PRO A 370 -8.18 -31.39 41.04
C PRO A 370 -6.91 -31.30 40.21
N ALA A 371 -6.18 -30.21 40.35
CA ALA A 371 -4.84 -30.09 39.76
C ALA A 371 -3.81 -30.92 40.54
N LEU A 372 -2.77 -31.36 39.88
CA LEU A 372 -1.71 -32.19 40.48
C LEU A 372 -1.09 -31.52 41.70
N GLU A 373 -0.90 -30.21 41.65
CA GLU A 373 -0.31 -29.40 42.73
C GLU A 373 -1.23 -29.30 43.96
N GLN A 374 -2.52 -29.66 43.83
CA GLN A 374 -3.53 -29.64 44.89
C GLN A 374 -3.76 -31.04 45.49
N MET A 375 -3.01 -32.06 45.02
CA MET A 375 -3.10 -33.41 45.53
C MET A 375 -2.12 -33.61 46.68
N GLU A 376 -2.66 -33.96 47.83
CA GLU A 376 -1.89 -34.35 49.00
C GLU A 376 -1.83 -35.87 49.08
N LEU A 377 -0.64 -36.43 49.19
CA LEU A 377 -0.43 -37.89 49.33
C LEU A 377 -0.17 -38.23 50.79
N ASP A 378 -0.96 -39.16 51.35
CA ASP A 378 -0.72 -39.72 52.69
C ASP A 378 0.56 -40.57 52.70
N GLU A 379 1.09 -40.82 53.90
CA GLU A 379 2.19 -41.76 54.06
C GLU A 379 1.82 -43.15 53.53
N PRO A 380 2.68 -43.81 52.77
CA PRO A 380 2.44 -45.16 52.27
C PRO A 380 2.26 -46.17 53.39
N GLU A 381 1.16 -46.89 53.39
CA GLU A 381 0.89 -47.94 54.38
C GLU A 381 1.16 -49.34 53.79
N LEU A 382 1.84 -50.21 54.60
CA LEU A 382 1.98 -51.62 54.25
C LEU A 382 0.67 -52.34 54.51
N ILE A 383 0.11 -53.03 53.51
CA ILE A 383 -1.09 -53.83 53.67
C ILE A 383 -0.79 -55.31 53.42
N GLN A 384 -1.51 -56.19 54.11
CA GLN A 384 -1.49 -57.63 53.88
C GLN A 384 -2.88 -58.11 53.46
N GLN A 385 -2.97 -58.77 52.32
CA GLN A 385 -4.20 -59.30 51.82
C GLN A 385 -4.01 -60.74 51.30
N GLY A 386 -4.63 -61.70 51.96
CA GLY A 386 -4.60 -63.11 51.55
C GLY A 386 -3.18 -63.71 51.45
N GLY A 387 -2.27 -63.35 52.37
CA GLY A 387 -0.88 -63.87 52.42
C GLY A 387 0.10 -63.12 51.49
N ARG A 388 -0.29 -62.06 50.84
CA ARG A 388 0.55 -61.18 49.99
C ARG A 388 0.66 -59.79 50.64
N PHE A 389 1.83 -59.18 50.53
CA PHE A 389 2.06 -57.81 50.97
C PHE A 389 1.91 -56.84 49.81
N GLY A 390 1.32 -55.69 50.05
CA GLY A 390 1.14 -54.58 49.10
C GLY A 390 1.34 -53.24 49.78
N VAL A 391 1.38 -52.18 49.04
CA VAL A 391 1.46 -50.79 49.52
C VAL A 391 0.13 -50.12 49.22
N ARG A 392 -0.46 -49.48 50.22
CA ARG A 392 -1.62 -48.62 50.06
C ARG A 392 -1.15 -47.18 49.96
N LEU A 393 -1.53 -46.52 48.89
CA LEU A 393 -1.33 -45.09 48.67
C LEU A 393 -2.70 -44.41 48.70
N ARG A 394 -2.83 -43.38 49.51
CA ARG A 394 -4.04 -42.55 49.56
C ARG A 394 -3.67 -41.15 49.14
N ALA A 395 -4.48 -40.53 48.30
CA ALA A 395 -4.33 -39.14 47.91
C ALA A 395 -5.65 -38.39 48.19
N HIS A 396 -5.53 -37.17 48.65
CA HIS A 396 -6.65 -36.25 48.87
C HIS A 396 -6.50 -35.07 47.95
N ALA A 397 -7.61 -34.64 47.32
CA ALA A 397 -7.64 -33.46 46.50
C ALA A 397 -9.05 -32.86 46.46
N ALA A 398 -9.17 -31.55 46.38
CA ALA A 398 -10.43 -30.85 46.26
C ALA A 398 -10.84 -30.74 44.80
N GLY A 399 -12.01 -31.27 44.44
CA GLY A 399 -12.67 -31.04 43.13
C GLY A 399 -13.78 -30.00 43.26
N LEU A 400 -14.11 -29.31 42.17
CA LEU A 400 -15.26 -28.42 42.11
C LEU A 400 -16.38 -29.07 41.28
N HIS A 401 -17.60 -29.02 41.77
CA HIS A 401 -18.77 -29.48 41.09
C HIS A 401 -19.67 -28.28 40.74
N VAL A 402 -19.97 -28.11 39.46
CA VAL A 402 -20.81 -27.05 38.93
C VAL A 402 -22.14 -27.64 38.53
N ILE A 403 -23.23 -27.16 39.12
CA ILE A 403 -24.58 -27.67 38.90
C ILE A 403 -25.44 -26.54 38.34
N ARG A 404 -26.10 -26.77 37.22
CA ARG A 404 -27.10 -25.87 36.67
C ARG A 404 -28.42 -26.12 37.42
N VAL A 405 -29.00 -25.06 37.94
CA VAL A 405 -30.31 -25.10 38.62
C VAL A 405 -31.22 -24.09 37.96
N ASP A 406 -32.40 -24.52 37.56
CA ASP A 406 -33.43 -23.63 37.03
C ASP A 406 -34.14 -22.93 38.20
N ILE A 407 -34.23 -21.59 38.14
CA ILE A 407 -34.81 -20.78 39.21
C ILE A 407 -36.09 -20.14 38.68
N ASP A 408 -37.22 -20.49 39.25
CA ASP A 408 -38.49 -19.84 38.94
C ASP A 408 -38.67 -18.61 39.84
N SER A 409 -38.98 -17.47 39.27
CA SER A 409 -39.35 -16.26 40.00
C SER A 409 -40.78 -15.87 39.69
N GLU A 410 -41.53 -15.60 40.75
CA GLU A 410 -42.89 -15.09 40.66
C GLU A 410 -42.95 -13.74 41.33
N VAL A 411 -43.39 -12.74 40.58
CA VAL A 411 -43.54 -11.35 41.06
C VAL A 411 -45.00 -10.97 40.98
N ASN A 412 -45.59 -10.69 42.13
CA ASN A 412 -47.02 -10.37 42.26
C ASN A 412 -47.19 -8.90 42.66
N PRO A 413 -47.08 -7.93 41.72
CA PRO A 413 -47.27 -6.51 42.04
C PRO A 413 -48.74 -6.24 42.36
N ILE A 414 -49.00 -5.69 43.54
CA ILE A 414 -50.36 -5.30 43.93
C ILE A 414 -50.63 -3.89 43.36
N VAL A 415 -51.58 -3.79 42.42
CA VAL A 415 -51.84 -2.57 41.63
C VAL A 415 -52.99 -1.71 42.19
N GLY A 416 -53.85 -2.27 43.03
CA GLY A 416 -54.98 -1.53 43.61
C GLY A 416 -56.32 -2.18 43.29
N SER A 417 -57.22 -1.53 42.52
CA SER A 417 -58.52 -2.09 42.19
C SER A 417 -58.48 -3.16 41.09
N GLU A 418 -59.49 -4.00 41.04
CA GLU A 418 -59.64 -5.07 39.98
C GLU A 418 -59.52 -4.47 38.59
N GLN A 419 -60.18 -3.36 38.28
CA GLN A 419 -60.14 -2.68 36.99
C GLN A 419 -58.73 -2.18 36.62
N GLN A 420 -57.93 -1.70 37.61
CA GLN A 420 -56.54 -1.26 37.38
C GLN A 420 -55.63 -2.46 37.11
N SER A 421 -55.88 -3.58 37.77
CA SER A 421 -55.13 -4.82 37.53
C SER A 421 -55.41 -5.41 36.15
N GLU A 422 -56.69 -5.42 35.73
CA GLU A 422 -57.10 -5.87 34.38
C GLU A 422 -56.48 -4.99 33.30
N ALA A 423 -56.48 -3.65 33.46
CA ALA A 423 -55.87 -2.72 32.52
C ALA A 423 -54.35 -2.94 32.38
N LEU A 424 -53.65 -3.22 33.51
CA LEU A 424 -52.24 -3.53 33.49
C LEU A 424 -51.94 -4.85 32.77
N VAL A 425 -52.73 -5.91 33.07
CA VAL A 425 -52.58 -7.19 32.41
C VAL A 425 -52.78 -7.06 30.89
N GLN A 426 -53.82 -6.32 30.48
CA GLN A 426 -54.09 -6.10 29.06
C GLN A 426 -52.91 -5.35 28.37
N SER A 427 -52.40 -4.30 28.99
CA SER A 427 -51.22 -3.56 28.46
C SER A 427 -49.97 -4.41 28.37
N LEU A 428 -49.72 -5.28 29.38
CA LEU A 428 -48.57 -6.20 29.34
C LEU A 428 -48.72 -7.26 28.26
N MET A 429 -49.98 -7.79 28.07
CA MET A 429 -50.24 -8.76 27.01
C MET A 429 -50.07 -8.13 25.61
N GLU A 430 -50.57 -6.93 25.39
CA GLU A 430 -50.37 -6.20 24.14
C GLU A 430 -48.89 -5.97 23.83
N THR A 431 -48.10 -5.61 24.87
CA THR A 431 -46.63 -5.42 24.69
C THR A 431 -45.95 -6.74 24.37
N PHE A 432 -46.31 -7.82 25.07
CA PHE A 432 -45.77 -9.15 24.85
C PHE A 432 -46.07 -9.72 23.47
N GLU A 433 -47.30 -9.49 22.96
CA GLU A 433 -47.71 -9.95 21.62
C GLU A 433 -47.00 -9.18 20.51
N ASN A 434 -46.74 -7.87 20.69
CA ASN A 434 -46.06 -7.03 19.69
C ASN A 434 -44.54 -7.22 19.68
N ASP A 435 -43.93 -7.22 20.86
CA ASP A 435 -42.51 -7.43 21.08
C ASP A 435 -42.22 -8.08 22.44
N PRO A 436 -41.99 -9.39 22.49
CA PRO A 436 -41.70 -10.11 23.71
C PRO A 436 -40.48 -9.55 24.49
N SER A 437 -39.56 -8.88 23.82
CA SER A 437 -38.35 -8.30 24.45
C SER A 437 -38.67 -6.97 25.13
N ALA A 438 -39.55 -6.17 24.57
CA ALA A 438 -39.92 -4.86 25.12
C ALA A 438 -40.66 -4.95 26.47
N ILE A 439 -41.26 -6.10 26.80
CA ILE A 439 -41.95 -6.30 28.08
C ILE A 439 -41.01 -6.10 29.29
N TRP A 440 -39.73 -6.44 29.13
CA TRP A 440 -38.73 -6.29 30.21
C TRP A 440 -38.47 -4.84 30.62
N GLU A 441 -38.67 -3.91 29.68
CA GLU A 441 -38.49 -2.47 29.92
C GLU A 441 -39.72 -1.79 30.47
N THR A 442 -40.86 -2.51 30.51
CA THR A 442 -42.13 -1.98 31.00
C THR A 442 -41.97 -1.56 32.46
N ASN A 443 -42.33 -0.29 32.75
CA ASN A 443 -42.24 0.27 34.11
C ASN A 443 -43.45 -0.09 34.94
N ILE A 444 -43.21 -0.78 36.05
CA ILE A 444 -44.24 -1.12 37.06
C ILE A 444 -43.83 -0.50 38.38
N PHE A 445 -44.56 0.51 38.80
CA PHE A 445 -44.29 1.29 40.07
C PHE A 445 -42.87 1.88 40.16
N GLY A 446 -42.35 2.43 39.10
CA GLY A 446 -41.04 3.08 39.09
C GLY A 446 -39.84 2.16 38.91
N LYS A 447 -40.07 0.85 38.73
CA LYS A 447 -39.02 -0.12 38.38
C LYS A 447 -39.38 -0.84 37.08
N SER A 448 -38.38 -1.24 36.29
CA SER A 448 -38.63 -2.09 35.14
C SER A 448 -39.08 -3.49 35.58
N LEU A 449 -39.86 -4.16 34.75
CA LEU A 449 -40.21 -5.58 34.98
C LEU A 449 -38.95 -6.43 35.15
N TYR A 450 -37.90 -6.15 34.36
CA TYR A 450 -36.60 -6.79 34.49
C TYR A 450 -36.02 -6.67 35.92
N ASP A 451 -36.02 -5.45 36.49
CA ASP A 451 -35.48 -5.21 37.84
C ASP A 451 -36.28 -5.92 38.91
N LEU A 452 -37.62 -5.94 38.79
CA LEU A 452 -38.50 -6.64 39.75
C LEU A 452 -38.25 -8.16 39.71
N VAL A 453 -38.15 -8.75 38.54
CA VAL A 453 -37.89 -10.21 38.38
C VAL A 453 -36.47 -10.54 38.85
N ARG A 454 -35.47 -9.70 38.52
CA ARG A 454 -34.10 -9.85 39.00
C ARG A 454 -33.97 -9.81 40.51
N GLU A 455 -34.63 -8.87 41.16
CA GLU A 455 -34.70 -8.78 42.65
C GLU A 455 -35.38 -10.04 43.25
N GLY A 456 -36.46 -10.51 42.64
CA GLY A 456 -37.14 -11.73 43.04
C GLY A 456 -36.26 -12.97 42.96
N MET A 457 -35.49 -13.11 41.85
CA MET A 457 -34.53 -14.19 41.66
C MET A 457 -33.34 -14.11 42.63
N ALA A 458 -32.73 -12.94 42.77
CA ALA A 458 -31.63 -12.71 43.71
C ALA A 458 -32.03 -13.09 45.14
N GLY A 459 -33.23 -12.67 45.58
CA GLY A 459 -33.73 -13.01 46.90
C GLY A 459 -33.97 -14.54 47.10
N LYS A 460 -34.14 -15.33 46.06
CA LYS A 460 -34.21 -16.81 46.16
C LYS A 460 -32.83 -17.46 46.21
N ILE A 461 -31.89 -16.94 45.44
CA ILE A 461 -30.51 -17.41 45.43
C ILE A 461 -29.85 -17.17 46.78
N ASP A 462 -29.97 -15.96 47.33
CA ASP A 462 -29.37 -15.56 48.62
C ASP A 462 -30.01 -16.26 49.85
N ARG A 463 -31.17 -16.90 49.68
CA ARG A 463 -31.89 -17.56 50.75
C ARG A 463 -31.46 -18.98 51.06
N MET A 464 -30.50 -19.55 50.35
CA MET A 464 -30.05 -20.90 50.68
C MET A 464 -29.22 -20.86 51.98
N PRO A 465 -29.72 -21.38 53.11
CA PRO A 465 -29.00 -21.33 54.39
C PRO A 465 -27.68 -22.09 54.33
N ASP A 466 -26.68 -21.62 55.03
CA ASP A 466 -25.33 -22.27 55.11
C ASP A 466 -25.44 -23.74 55.54
N ALA A 467 -26.39 -24.08 56.41
CA ALA A 467 -26.61 -25.46 56.83
C ALA A 467 -27.10 -26.38 55.69
N VAL A 468 -27.86 -25.83 54.70
CA VAL A 468 -28.31 -26.56 53.52
C VAL A 468 -27.16 -26.72 52.53
N GLN A 469 -26.37 -25.68 52.33
CA GLN A 469 -25.15 -25.74 51.48
C GLN A 469 -24.18 -26.82 51.99
N GLN A 470 -23.92 -26.86 53.30
CA GLN A 470 -23.05 -27.86 53.93
C GLN A 470 -23.60 -29.27 53.79
N LYS A 471 -24.91 -29.47 53.95
CA LYS A 471 -25.52 -30.79 53.74
C LYS A 471 -25.42 -31.27 52.32
N LEU A 472 -25.62 -30.40 51.32
CA LEU A 472 -25.43 -30.72 49.91
C LEU A 472 -23.98 -31.10 49.62
N GLN A 473 -23.04 -30.31 50.10
CA GLN A 473 -21.60 -30.58 49.94
C GLN A 473 -21.22 -31.97 50.54
N HIS A 474 -21.63 -32.24 51.77
CA HIS A 474 -21.36 -33.52 52.42
C HIS A 474 -22.00 -34.69 51.68
N THR A 475 -23.19 -34.51 51.17
CA THR A 475 -23.90 -35.55 50.39
C THR A 475 -23.14 -35.84 49.10
N LEU A 476 -22.75 -34.83 48.36
CA LEU A 476 -21.95 -34.99 47.13
C LEU A 476 -20.60 -35.63 47.43
N GLN A 477 -19.92 -35.23 48.50
CA GLN A 477 -18.64 -35.82 48.90
C GLN A 477 -18.77 -37.31 49.19
N ARG A 478 -19.84 -37.75 49.87
CA ARG A 478 -20.11 -39.17 50.13
C ARG A 478 -20.40 -39.93 48.85
N ILE A 479 -21.23 -39.37 47.95
CA ILE A 479 -21.55 -39.97 46.65
C ILE A 479 -20.28 -40.20 45.82
N VAL A 480 -19.39 -39.24 45.76
CA VAL A 480 -18.14 -39.32 44.98
C VAL A 480 -17.18 -40.31 45.58
N ASN A 481 -16.99 -40.33 46.92
CA ASN A 481 -15.97 -41.17 47.59
C ASN A 481 -16.42 -42.62 47.87
N GLU A 482 -17.72 -42.81 48.20
CA GLU A 482 -18.21 -44.11 48.62
C GLU A 482 -18.98 -44.84 47.47
N GLY A 483 -19.33 -44.10 46.42
CA GLY A 483 -20.18 -44.60 45.35
C GLY A 483 -21.63 -44.68 45.76
N CYS A 484 -22.53 -44.67 44.76
CA CYS A 484 -23.96 -44.79 44.99
C CYS A 484 -24.52 -46.03 44.31
N SER A 485 -25.00 -46.99 45.12
CA SER A 485 -25.69 -48.19 44.65
C SER A 485 -27.16 -48.20 45.09
N GLY A 486 -27.87 -47.05 45.05
CA GLY A 486 -29.27 -46.99 45.49
C GLY A 486 -29.90 -45.59 45.47
N LEU A 487 -31.04 -45.47 46.11
CA LEU A 487 -31.82 -44.24 46.24
C LEU A 487 -31.08 -43.22 47.07
N ILE A 488 -30.84 -42.05 46.53
CA ILE A 488 -30.28 -40.92 47.27
C ILE A 488 -31.45 -40.13 47.86
N CYS A 489 -31.47 -40.05 49.18
CA CYS A 489 -32.41 -39.20 49.88
C CYS A 489 -31.66 -38.05 50.56
N ILE A 490 -31.92 -36.82 50.10
CA ILE A 490 -31.40 -35.59 50.72
C ILE A 490 -32.53 -35.03 51.58
N MET A 491 -32.40 -35.14 52.90
CA MET A 491 -33.27 -34.44 53.85
C MET A 491 -32.68 -33.06 54.12
N LEU A 492 -33.30 -32.02 53.61
CA LEU A 492 -32.97 -30.62 53.82
C LEU A 492 -33.39 -30.12 55.20
#